data_6e1000f54d7e9f7857dd96cf6fd4f8fc
#
_entry.id   6e1000f54d7e9f7857dd96cf6fd4f8fc
#
_cell.length_a   1.000
_cell.length_b   1.000
_cell.length_c   1.000
_cell.angle_alpha   90.00
_cell.angle_beta   90.00
_cell.angle_gamma   90.00
#
_symmetry.space_group_name_H-M   'P 1'
#
loop_
_entity.id
_entity.type
_entity.pdbx_description
1 polymer ?
#
loop_
_entity_poly.entity_id
_entity_poly.type
_entity_poly.pdbx_seq_one_letter_code
_entity_poly.pdbx_strand_id
1 'polypeptide(L)'
;MEIFNRTFVITDVLYWLALGVAVVAIVAVLLYAGFVATQTRGHRDFFLPVGFDGKAIPQHADADGDGHADPPSNRATAVSAGLLLVSLLAVVGLAKAVSPTLEAGVAGAGIPYGFVGIVIAGLVLLPEGLAASRAALRTRMQTSLNLGIGSAIATIGLTIPAIAVASIWLPGPLTLGLGDVQLVLFGLTVVVSILTIVPGRATRLAGVVHLVLLLAFVFLAISP
;
A
#
# COMPACT_ATOMS: atom_id res chain seq x y z
N MET A 1 46.94 -10.99 1.57
CA MET A 1 46.03 -12.03 1.09
C MET A 1 44.62 -11.95 1.71
N GLU A 2 44.50 -11.71 3.01
CA GLU A 2 43.18 -11.58 3.70
C GLU A 2 42.33 -10.36 3.27
N ILE A 3 42.93 -9.22 2.96
CA ILE A 3 42.22 -8.01 2.54
C ILE A 3 41.58 -8.23 1.16
N PHE A 4 42.27 -8.92 0.26
CA PHE A 4 41.77 -9.22 -1.08
C PHE A 4 40.59 -10.19 -1.03
N ASN A 5 40.63 -11.15 -0.13
CA ASN A 5 39.53 -12.12 0.07
C ASN A 5 38.28 -11.48 0.68
N ARG A 6 38.44 -10.53 1.62
CA ARG A 6 37.30 -9.80 2.19
C ARG A 6 36.60 -8.89 1.18
N THR A 7 37.37 -8.22 0.31
CA THR A 7 36.78 -7.33 -0.71
C THR A 7 35.97 -8.16 -1.74
N PHE A 8 36.50 -9.29 -2.12
CA PHE A 8 35.81 -10.19 -3.08
C PHE A 8 34.48 -10.73 -2.51
N VAL A 9 34.47 -11.18 -1.27
CA VAL A 9 33.25 -11.68 -0.60
C VAL A 9 32.21 -10.56 -0.44
N ILE A 10 32.61 -9.33 -0.10
CA ILE A 10 31.68 -8.21 0.07
C ILE A 10 31.05 -7.82 -1.28
N THR A 11 31.82 -7.79 -2.36
CA THR A 11 31.29 -7.47 -3.71
C THR A 11 30.30 -8.53 -4.19
N ASP A 12 30.56 -9.79 -3.93
CA ASP A 12 29.63 -10.88 -4.27
C ASP A 12 28.33 -10.79 -3.48
N VAL A 13 28.40 -10.56 -2.18
CA VAL A 13 27.21 -10.39 -1.33
C VAL A 13 26.37 -9.19 -1.80
N LEU A 14 26.99 -8.05 -2.08
CA LEU A 14 26.29 -6.86 -2.58
C LEU A 14 25.64 -7.11 -3.95
N TYR A 15 26.33 -7.84 -4.83
CA TYR A 15 25.78 -8.22 -6.13
C TYR A 15 24.52 -9.10 -5.98
N TRP A 16 24.57 -10.12 -5.14
CA TRP A 16 23.42 -11.01 -4.91
C TRP A 16 22.25 -10.28 -4.22
N LEU A 17 22.55 -9.36 -3.31
CA LEU A 17 21.52 -8.51 -2.68
C LEU A 17 20.87 -7.59 -3.71
N ALA A 18 21.66 -6.92 -4.55
CA ALA A 18 21.11 -6.05 -5.60
C ALA A 18 20.27 -6.82 -6.62
N LEU A 19 20.73 -8.03 -7.02
CA LEU A 19 19.97 -8.91 -7.88
C LEU A 19 18.66 -9.35 -7.23
N GLY A 20 18.68 -9.71 -5.94
CA GLY A 20 17.49 -10.07 -5.16
C GLY A 20 16.48 -8.94 -5.13
N VAL A 21 16.91 -7.72 -4.82
CA VAL A 21 16.05 -6.53 -4.82
C VAL A 21 15.47 -6.28 -6.21
N ALA A 22 16.26 -6.40 -7.27
CA ALA A 22 15.80 -6.21 -8.64
C ALA A 22 14.74 -7.26 -9.02
N VAL A 23 14.94 -8.53 -8.69
CA VAL A 23 13.98 -9.60 -8.94
C VAL A 23 12.67 -9.34 -8.19
N VAL A 24 12.73 -9.00 -6.90
CA VAL A 24 11.54 -8.68 -6.10
C VAL A 24 10.80 -7.47 -6.68
N ALA A 25 11.52 -6.43 -7.11
CA ALA A 25 10.92 -5.26 -7.73
C ALA A 25 10.20 -5.60 -9.05
N ILE A 26 10.81 -6.41 -9.91
CA ILE A 26 10.19 -6.88 -11.16
C ILE A 26 8.94 -7.70 -10.88
N VAL A 27 9.03 -8.67 -9.95
CA VAL A 27 7.88 -9.50 -9.57
C VAL A 27 6.75 -8.64 -9.01
N ALA A 28 7.05 -7.64 -8.16
CA ALA A 28 6.06 -6.72 -7.61
C ALA A 28 5.33 -5.94 -8.72
N VAL A 29 6.07 -5.40 -9.70
CA VAL A 29 5.47 -4.70 -10.86
C VAL A 29 4.59 -5.64 -11.68
N LEU A 30 5.05 -6.86 -11.96
CA LEU A 30 4.30 -7.83 -12.75
C LEU A 30 3.00 -8.25 -12.06
N LEU A 31 3.05 -8.51 -10.75
CA LEU A 31 1.88 -8.83 -9.94
C LEU A 31 0.90 -7.66 -9.88
N TYR A 32 1.40 -6.42 -9.70
CA TYR A 32 0.56 -5.23 -9.70
C TYR A 32 -0.07 -4.99 -11.08
N ALA A 33 0.69 -5.10 -12.15
CA ALA A 33 0.16 -4.98 -13.51
C ALA A 33 -0.90 -6.06 -13.82
N GLY A 34 -0.67 -7.30 -13.37
CA GLY A 34 -1.65 -8.39 -13.46
C GLY A 34 -2.93 -8.09 -12.68
N PHE A 35 -2.79 -7.56 -11.45
CA PHE A 35 -3.92 -7.12 -10.64
C PHE A 35 -4.73 -6.02 -11.35
N VAL A 36 -4.06 -4.97 -11.83
CA VAL A 36 -4.72 -3.87 -12.58
C VAL A 36 -5.41 -4.39 -13.84
N ALA A 37 -4.76 -5.27 -14.61
CA ALA A 37 -5.36 -5.86 -15.81
C ALA A 37 -6.60 -6.71 -15.46
N THR A 38 -6.55 -7.47 -14.37
CA THR A 38 -7.70 -8.25 -13.87
C THR A 38 -8.85 -7.34 -13.43
N GLN A 39 -8.54 -6.28 -12.69
CA GLN A 39 -9.52 -5.33 -12.18
C GLN A 39 -10.17 -4.48 -13.29
N THR A 40 -9.42 -4.13 -14.34
CA THR A 40 -9.89 -3.19 -15.38
C THR A 40 -10.44 -3.86 -16.61
N ARG A 41 -10.05 -5.12 -16.89
CA ARG A 41 -10.41 -5.83 -18.13
C ARG A 41 -10.97 -7.23 -17.89
N GLY A 42 -10.19 -8.13 -17.29
CA GLY A 42 -10.51 -9.56 -17.28
C GLY A 42 -11.67 -9.94 -16.36
N HIS A 43 -11.75 -9.33 -15.20
CA HIS A 43 -12.75 -9.64 -14.17
C HIS A 43 -13.31 -8.35 -13.54
N ARG A 44 -13.58 -7.37 -14.38
CA ARG A 44 -14.11 -6.05 -14.01
C ARG A 44 -15.37 -6.17 -13.16
N ASP A 45 -16.26 -7.13 -13.48
CA ASP A 45 -17.52 -7.34 -12.80
C ASP A 45 -17.38 -7.67 -11.32
N PHE A 46 -16.30 -8.34 -10.92
CA PHE A 46 -16.03 -8.65 -9.50
C PHE A 46 -15.70 -7.42 -8.65
N PHE A 47 -15.37 -6.30 -9.29
CA PHE A 47 -15.01 -5.05 -8.59
C PHE A 47 -16.13 -4.02 -8.64
N LEU A 48 -17.25 -4.31 -9.31
CA LEU A 48 -18.42 -3.45 -9.30
C LEU A 48 -19.08 -3.45 -7.91
N PRO A 49 -19.54 -2.27 -7.44
CA PRO A 49 -20.31 -2.22 -6.20
C PRO A 49 -21.63 -2.96 -6.37
N VAL A 50 -21.89 -3.91 -5.48
CA VAL A 50 -23.15 -4.67 -5.45
C VAL A 50 -24.03 -4.23 -4.29
N GLY A 51 -25.35 -4.26 -4.50
CA GLY A 51 -26.35 -4.04 -3.46
C GLY A 51 -26.51 -5.26 -2.54
N PHE A 52 -27.40 -5.15 -1.55
CA PHE A 52 -27.74 -6.27 -0.65
C PHE A 52 -28.41 -7.44 -1.37
N ASP A 53 -29.02 -7.19 -2.51
CA ASP A 53 -29.65 -8.17 -3.38
C ASP A 53 -28.65 -8.90 -4.29
N GLY A 54 -27.35 -8.58 -4.17
CA GLY A 54 -26.29 -9.14 -5.00
C GLY A 54 -26.24 -8.58 -6.43
N LYS A 55 -27.10 -7.60 -6.77
CA LYS A 55 -27.10 -6.96 -8.08
C LYS A 55 -26.13 -5.78 -8.11
N ALA A 56 -25.51 -5.54 -9.26
CA ALA A 56 -24.68 -4.37 -9.48
C ALA A 56 -25.48 -3.08 -9.25
N ILE A 57 -24.88 -2.13 -8.53
CA ILE A 57 -25.48 -0.81 -8.35
C ILE A 57 -25.30 -0.04 -9.67
N PRO A 58 -26.39 0.47 -10.29
CA PRO A 58 -26.29 1.23 -11.53
C PRO A 58 -25.30 2.40 -11.41
N GLN A 59 -24.42 2.54 -12.38
CA GLN A 59 -23.49 3.65 -12.46
C GLN A 59 -24.19 4.83 -13.15
N HIS A 60 -23.92 6.05 -12.66
CA HIS A 60 -24.57 7.26 -13.21
C HIS A 60 -24.13 7.62 -14.65
N ALA A 61 -23.10 6.99 -15.17
CA ALA A 61 -22.57 7.20 -16.51
C ALA A 61 -22.50 5.87 -17.28
N ASP A 62 -23.63 5.18 -17.38
CA ASP A 62 -23.81 3.91 -18.10
C ASP A 62 -24.87 4.15 -19.18
N ALA A 63 -24.44 4.66 -20.35
CA ALA A 63 -25.34 5.00 -21.43
C ALA A 63 -25.71 3.78 -22.30
N ASP A 64 -24.86 2.76 -22.32
CA ASP A 64 -25.10 1.53 -23.10
C ASP A 64 -25.77 0.41 -22.28
N GLY A 65 -25.90 0.58 -20.98
CA GLY A 65 -26.61 -0.35 -20.08
C GLY A 65 -25.85 -1.64 -19.79
N ASP A 66 -24.53 -1.65 -20.00
CA ASP A 66 -23.67 -2.82 -19.75
C ASP A 66 -23.31 -2.99 -18.26
N GLY A 67 -23.78 -2.10 -17.38
CA GLY A 67 -23.50 -2.06 -15.95
C GLY A 67 -22.17 -1.41 -15.58
N HIS A 68 -21.43 -0.91 -16.56
CA HIS A 68 -20.16 -0.23 -16.37
C HIS A 68 -20.28 1.26 -16.69
N ALA A 69 -19.42 2.08 -16.11
CA ALA A 69 -19.33 3.48 -16.48
C ALA A 69 -18.69 3.62 -17.86
N ASP A 70 -19.27 4.47 -18.69
CA ASP A 70 -18.72 4.80 -20.01
C ASP A 70 -17.29 5.35 -19.93
N PRO A 71 -16.43 5.08 -20.91
CA PRO A 71 -15.08 5.61 -20.93
C PRO A 71 -15.10 7.15 -20.98
N PRO A 72 -14.30 7.84 -20.16
CA PRO A 72 -14.26 9.30 -20.14
C PRO A 72 -13.68 9.83 -21.45
N SER A 73 -14.05 11.06 -21.82
CA SER A 73 -13.47 11.72 -22.98
C SER A 73 -11.96 11.94 -22.82
N ASN A 74 -11.20 11.98 -23.91
CA ASN A 74 -9.76 12.22 -23.90
C ASN A 74 -9.38 13.51 -23.15
N ARG A 75 -10.21 14.55 -23.24
CA ARG A 75 -10.02 15.81 -22.49
C ARG A 75 -10.19 15.61 -20.99
N ALA A 76 -11.23 14.89 -20.57
CA ALA A 76 -11.46 14.59 -19.15
C ALA A 76 -10.32 13.73 -18.59
N THR A 77 -9.86 12.74 -19.35
CA THR A 77 -8.71 11.90 -18.99
C THR A 77 -7.43 12.73 -18.83
N ALA A 78 -7.12 13.61 -19.77
CA ALA A 78 -5.94 14.47 -19.71
C ALA A 78 -5.99 15.45 -18.50
N VAL A 79 -7.14 16.06 -18.23
CA VAL A 79 -7.33 16.94 -17.07
C VAL A 79 -7.16 16.14 -15.77
N SER A 80 -7.77 14.96 -15.67
CA SER A 80 -7.65 14.10 -14.47
C SER A 80 -6.21 13.64 -14.25
N ALA A 81 -5.49 13.28 -15.31
CA ALA A 81 -4.07 12.91 -15.23
C ALA A 81 -3.19 14.10 -14.78
N GLY A 82 -3.46 15.31 -15.31
CA GLY A 82 -2.78 16.53 -14.89
C GLY A 82 -3.03 16.86 -13.41
N LEU A 83 -4.27 16.79 -12.95
CA LEU A 83 -4.63 17.00 -11.55
C LEU A 83 -4.00 15.94 -10.64
N LEU A 84 -3.95 14.68 -11.08
CA LEU A 84 -3.27 13.61 -10.35
C LEU A 84 -1.78 13.92 -10.17
N LEU A 85 -1.09 14.35 -11.23
CA LEU A 85 0.32 14.72 -11.17
C LEU A 85 0.56 15.88 -10.22
N VAL A 86 -0.24 16.94 -10.30
CA VAL A 86 -0.16 18.08 -9.39
C VAL A 86 -0.40 17.67 -7.93
N SER A 87 -1.41 16.84 -7.69
CA SER A 87 -1.69 16.31 -6.35
C SER A 87 -0.54 15.46 -5.81
N LEU A 88 0.05 14.62 -6.65
CA LEU A 88 1.22 13.79 -6.28
C LEU A 88 2.41 14.66 -5.88
N LEU A 89 2.74 15.68 -6.70
CA LEU A 89 3.83 16.61 -6.40
C LEU A 89 3.56 17.40 -5.11
N ALA A 90 2.31 17.82 -4.89
CA ALA A 90 1.91 18.51 -3.67
C ALA A 90 2.07 17.62 -2.43
N VAL A 91 1.62 16.37 -2.48
CA VAL A 91 1.75 15.42 -1.37
C VAL A 91 3.22 15.15 -1.05
N VAL A 92 4.06 14.90 -2.06
CA VAL A 92 5.51 14.68 -1.86
C VAL A 92 6.17 15.93 -1.29
N GLY A 93 5.85 17.12 -1.79
CA GLY A 93 6.37 18.40 -1.29
C GLY A 93 5.96 18.66 0.16
N LEU A 94 4.69 18.43 0.50
CA LEU A 94 4.20 18.58 1.87
C LEU A 94 4.81 17.57 2.83
N ALA A 95 4.94 16.30 2.42
CA ALA A 95 5.59 15.28 3.23
C ALA A 95 7.04 15.68 3.54
N LYS A 96 7.79 16.15 2.53
CA LYS A 96 9.16 16.63 2.71
C LYS A 96 9.25 17.85 3.62
N ALA A 97 8.28 18.78 3.53
CA ALA A 97 8.23 19.97 4.37
C ALA A 97 7.92 19.66 5.84
N VAL A 98 7.08 18.65 6.10
CA VAL A 98 6.67 18.26 7.47
C VAL A 98 7.66 17.32 8.13
N SER A 99 8.43 16.53 7.38
CA SER A 99 9.36 15.54 7.91
C SER A 99 10.30 16.07 9.01
N PRO A 100 10.99 17.22 8.86
CA PRO A 100 11.90 17.73 9.89
C PRO A 100 11.19 18.04 11.21
N THR A 101 9.96 18.55 11.17
CA THR A 101 9.16 18.84 12.36
C THR A 101 8.75 17.56 13.08
N LEU A 102 8.34 16.52 12.32
CA LEU A 102 8.01 15.21 12.87
C LEU A 102 9.24 14.54 13.47
N GLU A 103 10.38 14.60 12.80
CA GLU A 103 11.66 14.07 13.26
C GLU A 103 12.07 14.69 14.60
N ALA A 104 12.01 16.02 14.70
CA ALA A 104 12.31 16.74 15.94
C ALA A 104 11.32 16.38 17.07
N GLY A 105 10.03 16.24 16.76
CA GLY A 105 9.00 15.83 17.73
C GLY A 105 9.23 14.42 18.25
N VAL A 106 9.51 13.47 17.37
CA VAL A 106 9.77 12.06 17.70
C VAL A 106 11.06 11.94 18.52
N ALA A 107 12.14 12.63 18.13
CA ALA A 107 13.39 12.67 18.86
C ALA A 107 13.21 13.29 20.26
N GLY A 108 12.46 14.40 20.37
CA GLY A 108 12.16 15.05 21.65
C GLY A 108 11.32 14.18 22.59
N ALA A 109 10.53 13.26 22.05
CA ALA A 109 9.74 12.29 22.83
C ALA A 109 10.52 11.02 23.20
N GLY A 110 11.78 10.87 22.75
CA GLY A 110 12.58 9.66 22.96
C GLY A 110 12.08 8.43 22.19
N ILE A 111 11.29 8.64 21.14
CA ILE A 111 10.71 7.58 20.29
C ILE A 111 11.69 7.25 19.15
N PRO A 112 11.83 5.97 18.75
CA PRO A 112 12.70 5.57 17.66
C PRO A 112 12.38 6.31 16.34
N TYR A 113 13.42 6.71 15.60
CA TYR A 113 13.28 7.46 14.34
C TYR A 113 12.40 6.76 13.29
N GLY A 114 12.41 5.42 13.27
CA GLY A 114 11.55 4.63 12.38
C GLY A 114 10.05 4.90 12.55
N PHE A 115 9.63 5.44 13.71
CA PHE A 115 8.24 5.80 13.96
C PHE A 115 7.75 6.98 13.11
N VAL A 116 8.64 7.87 12.67
CA VAL A 116 8.33 8.97 11.73
C VAL A 116 7.68 8.43 10.46
N GLY A 117 8.23 7.34 9.92
CA GLY A 117 7.67 6.68 8.75
C GLY A 117 6.24 6.16 8.96
N ILE A 118 5.93 5.64 10.14
CA ILE A 118 4.58 5.18 10.51
C ILE A 118 3.60 6.35 10.57
N VAL A 119 4.01 7.48 11.15
CA VAL A 119 3.17 8.68 11.21
C VAL A 119 2.88 9.21 9.81
N ILE A 120 3.90 9.33 8.98
CA ILE A 120 3.75 9.78 7.58
C ILE A 120 2.85 8.81 6.80
N ALA A 121 3.08 7.52 6.90
CA ALA A 121 2.24 6.51 6.26
C ALA A 121 0.78 6.60 6.73
N GLY A 122 0.56 6.78 8.04
CA GLY A 122 -0.78 6.98 8.61
C GLY A 122 -1.49 8.19 8.03
N LEU A 123 -0.78 9.32 7.90
CA LEU A 123 -1.33 10.55 7.31
C LEU A 123 -1.68 10.37 5.82
N VAL A 124 -0.82 9.68 5.07
CA VAL A 124 -1.05 9.41 3.64
C VAL A 124 -2.24 8.46 3.44
N LEU A 125 -2.37 7.43 4.28
CA LEU A 125 -3.46 6.45 4.20
C LEU A 125 -4.78 6.94 4.82
N LEU A 126 -4.77 8.07 5.55
CA LEU A 126 -5.95 8.58 6.25
C LEU A 126 -7.16 8.85 5.32
N PRO A 127 -7.01 9.50 4.15
CA PRO A 127 -8.12 9.72 3.23
C PRO A 127 -8.77 8.42 2.75
N GLU A 128 -7.96 7.41 2.43
CA GLU A 128 -8.44 6.09 1.99
C GLU A 128 -9.13 5.35 3.13
N GLY A 129 -8.56 5.37 4.32
CA GLY A 129 -9.16 4.80 5.53
C GLY A 129 -10.52 5.43 5.85
N LEU A 130 -10.64 6.76 5.73
CA LEU A 130 -11.92 7.46 5.90
C LEU A 130 -12.93 7.09 4.81
N ALA A 131 -12.48 6.99 3.55
CA ALA A 131 -13.35 6.59 2.44
C ALA A 131 -13.85 5.15 2.61
N ALA A 132 -12.96 4.21 2.95
CA ALA A 132 -13.30 2.82 3.23
C ALA A 132 -14.28 2.71 4.41
N SER A 133 -14.03 3.43 5.50
CA SER A 133 -14.92 3.46 6.67
C SER A 133 -16.31 4.00 6.33
N ARG A 134 -16.38 5.08 5.54
CA ARG A 134 -17.67 5.64 5.07
C ARG A 134 -18.42 4.65 4.17
N ALA A 135 -17.71 3.91 3.30
CA ALA A 135 -18.30 2.88 2.48
C ALA A 135 -18.88 1.74 3.35
N ALA A 136 -18.13 1.28 4.35
CA ALA A 136 -18.59 0.26 5.30
C ALA A 136 -19.83 0.72 6.09
N LEU A 137 -19.83 1.96 6.60
CA LEU A 137 -20.99 2.54 7.30
C LEU A 137 -22.25 2.66 6.42
N ARG A 138 -22.05 2.81 5.10
CA ARG A 138 -23.14 2.80 4.11
C ARG A 138 -23.46 1.40 3.61
N THR A 139 -23.00 0.36 4.32
CA THR A 139 -23.23 -1.05 3.98
C THR A 139 -22.66 -1.50 2.63
N ARG A 140 -21.72 -0.72 2.06
CA ARG A 140 -20.98 -1.03 0.83
C ARG A 140 -19.68 -1.75 1.17
N MET A 141 -19.79 -2.96 1.75
CA MET A 141 -18.64 -3.66 2.30
C MET A 141 -17.62 -4.05 1.22
N GLN A 142 -18.08 -4.44 0.03
CA GLN A 142 -17.22 -4.77 -1.09
C GLN A 142 -16.38 -3.56 -1.51
N THR A 143 -17.00 -2.38 -1.63
CA THR A 143 -16.28 -1.13 -1.94
C THR A 143 -15.24 -0.81 -0.86
N SER A 144 -15.59 -0.99 0.43
CA SER A 144 -14.67 -0.76 1.55
C SER A 144 -13.46 -1.70 1.51
N LEU A 145 -13.69 -2.99 1.29
CA LEU A 145 -12.61 -3.99 1.20
C LEU A 145 -11.75 -3.77 -0.04
N ASN A 146 -12.36 -3.49 -1.20
CA ASN A 146 -11.61 -3.20 -2.42
C ASN A 146 -10.72 -1.96 -2.28
N LEU A 147 -11.20 -0.93 -1.57
CA LEU A 147 -10.42 0.27 -1.31
C LEU A 147 -9.20 -0.05 -0.42
N GLY A 148 -9.40 -0.77 0.69
CA GLY A 148 -8.33 -1.09 1.63
C GLY A 148 -7.30 -2.07 1.06
N ILE A 149 -7.76 -3.17 0.45
CA ILE A 149 -6.87 -4.19 -0.10
C ILE A 149 -6.22 -3.70 -1.39
N GLY A 150 -6.97 -3.02 -2.26
CA GLY A 150 -6.45 -2.46 -3.50
C GLY A 150 -5.34 -1.43 -3.22
N SER A 151 -5.54 -0.56 -2.21
CA SER A 151 -4.52 0.39 -1.77
C SER A 151 -3.27 -0.33 -1.22
N ALA A 152 -3.45 -1.37 -0.41
CA ALA A 152 -2.31 -2.15 0.10
C ALA A 152 -1.51 -2.81 -1.03
N ILE A 153 -2.19 -3.43 -2.00
CA ILE A 153 -1.54 -4.05 -3.17
C ILE A 153 -0.82 -2.98 -4.02
N ALA A 154 -1.46 -1.82 -4.26
CA ALA A 154 -0.85 -0.72 -5.00
C ALA A 154 0.38 -0.17 -4.27
N THR A 155 0.29 0.03 -2.95
CA THR A 155 1.40 0.53 -2.14
C THR A 155 2.58 -0.44 -2.19
N ILE A 156 2.39 -1.72 -1.93
CA ILE A 156 3.46 -2.72 -1.98
C ILE A 156 4.02 -2.83 -3.41
N GLY A 157 3.13 -2.96 -4.41
CA GLY A 157 3.50 -3.18 -5.80
C GLY A 157 4.24 -2.01 -6.46
N LEU A 158 4.03 -0.78 -6.00
CA LEU A 158 4.69 0.41 -6.54
C LEU A 158 5.84 0.92 -5.67
N THR A 159 5.74 0.79 -4.34
CA THR A 159 6.77 1.33 -3.44
C THR A 159 8.06 0.53 -3.53
N ILE A 160 8.00 -0.80 -3.58
CA ILE A 160 9.19 -1.64 -3.69
C ILE A 160 10.01 -1.30 -4.95
N PRO A 161 9.41 -1.28 -6.16
CA PRO A 161 10.13 -0.90 -7.37
C PRO A 161 10.62 0.55 -7.34
N ALA A 162 9.81 1.48 -6.83
CA ALA A 162 10.17 2.88 -6.73
C ALA A 162 11.41 3.10 -5.84
N ILE A 163 11.46 2.43 -4.69
CA ILE A 163 12.61 2.49 -3.78
C ILE A 163 13.82 1.79 -4.40
N ALA A 164 13.64 0.64 -5.05
CA ALA A 164 14.71 -0.07 -5.74
C ALA A 164 15.37 0.81 -6.83
N VAL A 165 14.57 1.55 -7.59
CA VAL A 165 15.07 2.52 -8.58
C VAL A 165 15.71 3.72 -7.90
N ALA A 166 15.08 4.30 -6.88
CA ALA A 166 15.58 5.46 -6.16
C ALA A 166 16.92 5.16 -5.46
N SER A 167 17.16 3.92 -5.03
CA SER A 167 18.43 3.51 -4.39
C SER A 167 19.66 3.68 -5.27
N ILE A 168 19.48 3.82 -6.60
CA ILE A 168 20.59 4.08 -7.54
C ILE A 168 21.17 5.48 -7.30
N TRP A 169 20.37 6.44 -6.86
CA TRP A 169 20.77 7.84 -6.66
C TRP A 169 20.85 8.24 -5.19
N LEU A 170 20.21 7.49 -4.29
CA LEU A 170 20.23 7.79 -2.86
C LEU A 170 21.53 7.27 -2.22
N PRO A 171 22.31 8.12 -1.57
CA PRO A 171 23.51 7.67 -0.85
C PRO A 171 23.11 6.94 0.44
N GLY A 172 23.72 5.81 0.70
CA GLY A 172 23.60 5.05 1.95
C GLY A 172 23.03 3.65 1.76
N PRO A 173 23.21 2.76 2.74
CA PRO A 173 22.65 1.41 2.69
C PRO A 173 21.13 1.48 2.87
N LEU A 174 20.40 1.07 1.87
CA LEU A 174 18.95 0.91 1.95
C LEU A 174 18.64 -0.44 2.57
N THR A 175 18.23 -0.45 3.82
CA THR A 175 17.68 -1.65 4.47
C THR A 175 16.19 -1.75 4.13
N LEU A 176 15.88 -2.58 3.14
CA LEU A 176 14.51 -2.95 2.80
C LEU A 176 14.14 -4.20 3.60
N GLY A 177 13.05 -4.14 4.31
CA GLY A 177 12.52 -5.30 5.02
C GLY A 177 11.83 -4.95 6.33
N LEU A 178 11.15 -5.93 6.87
CA LEU A 178 10.55 -5.90 8.21
C LEU A 178 11.48 -6.62 9.17
N GLY A 179 11.60 -6.13 10.40
CA GLY A 179 12.25 -6.88 11.46
C GLY A 179 11.47 -8.17 11.79
N ASP A 180 12.10 -9.08 12.52
CA ASP A 180 11.52 -10.42 12.79
C ASP A 180 10.13 -10.34 13.43
N VAL A 181 9.94 -9.46 14.39
CA VAL A 181 8.66 -9.27 15.09
C VAL A 181 7.60 -8.68 14.15
N GLN A 182 7.96 -7.68 13.35
CA GLN A 182 7.07 -7.09 12.36
C GLN A 182 6.70 -8.10 11.26
N LEU A 183 7.61 -9.01 10.90
CA LEU A 183 7.34 -10.08 9.95
C LEU A 183 6.30 -11.07 10.49
N VAL A 184 6.39 -11.43 11.77
CA VAL A 184 5.40 -12.28 12.44
C VAL A 184 4.03 -11.59 12.48
N LEU A 185 3.98 -10.30 12.86
CA LEU A 185 2.74 -9.53 12.85
C LEU A 185 2.13 -9.40 11.46
N PHE A 186 2.97 -9.21 10.44
CA PHE A 186 2.53 -9.20 9.05
C PHE A 186 1.92 -10.54 8.64
N GLY A 187 2.60 -11.65 8.95
CA GLY A 187 2.09 -13.00 8.71
C GLY A 187 0.74 -13.25 9.38
N LEU A 188 0.60 -12.86 10.67
CA LEU A 188 -0.66 -12.92 11.39
C LEU A 188 -1.74 -12.07 10.73
N THR A 189 -1.41 -10.85 10.30
CA THR A 189 -2.34 -9.96 9.61
C THR A 189 -2.84 -10.59 8.31
N VAL A 190 -1.96 -11.22 7.54
CA VAL A 190 -2.34 -11.93 6.30
C VAL A 190 -3.30 -13.08 6.62
N VAL A 191 -2.98 -13.93 7.59
CA VAL A 191 -3.84 -15.06 7.99
C VAL A 191 -5.21 -14.57 8.46
N VAL A 192 -5.26 -13.56 9.34
CA VAL A 192 -6.53 -13.00 9.83
C VAL A 192 -7.31 -12.35 8.70
N SER A 193 -6.65 -11.69 7.74
CA SER A 193 -7.31 -11.10 6.57
C SER A 193 -7.94 -12.18 5.69
N ILE A 194 -7.25 -13.28 5.44
CA ILE A 194 -7.79 -14.44 4.69
C ILE A 194 -9.03 -14.98 5.42
N LEU A 195 -8.93 -15.23 6.73
CA LEU A 195 -10.04 -15.73 7.54
C LEU A 195 -11.24 -14.76 7.61
N THR A 196 -11.01 -13.47 7.42
CA THR A 196 -12.06 -12.45 7.41
C THR A 196 -12.75 -12.35 6.05
N ILE A 197 -11.99 -12.46 4.96
CA ILE A 197 -12.46 -12.19 3.60
C ILE A 197 -13.06 -13.42 2.95
N VAL A 198 -12.41 -14.58 3.06
CA VAL A 198 -12.81 -15.82 2.38
C VAL A 198 -14.25 -16.28 2.75
N PRO A 199 -14.70 -16.19 4.03
CA PRO A 199 -16.07 -16.56 4.36
C PRO A 199 -17.15 -15.60 3.85
N GLY A 200 -16.76 -14.46 3.25
CA GLY A 200 -17.70 -13.45 2.73
C GLY A 200 -18.52 -12.70 3.79
N ARG A 201 -18.21 -12.88 5.07
CA ARG A 201 -18.90 -12.25 6.20
C ARG A 201 -17.88 -11.67 7.19
N ALA A 202 -17.66 -10.38 7.14
CA ALA A 202 -16.87 -9.70 8.15
C ALA A 202 -17.65 -9.62 9.47
N THR A 203 -17.04 -10.12 10.55
CA THR A 203 -17.60 -10.05 11.90
C THR A 203 -16.98 -8.91 12.70
N ARG A 204 -17.68 -8.41 13.72
CA ARG A 204 -17.11 -7.42 14.65
C ARG A 204 -15.84 -7.94 15.33
N LEU A 205 -15.80 -9.24 15.65
CA LEU A 205 -14.63 -9.88 16.24
C LEU A 205 -13.43 -9.80 15.30
N ALA A 206 -13.59 -10.10 14.01
CA ALA A 206 -12.53 -9.98 13.03
C ALA A 206 -11.99 -8.54 12.96
N GLY A 207 -12.87 -7.54 13.00
CA GLY A 207 -12.47 -6.13 13.06
C GLY A 207 -11.64 -5.80 14.33
N VAL A 208 -12.07 -6.28 15.48
CA VAL A 208 -11.31 -6.09 16.74
C VAL A 208 -9.93 -6.73 16.65
N VAL A 209 -9.81 -7.94 16.10
CA VAL A 209 -8.50 -8.61 15.93
C VAL A 209 -7.58 -7.78 15.03
N HIS A 210 -8.06 -7.22 13.92
CA HIS A 210 -7.24 -6.33 13.08
C HIS A 210 -6.79 -5.07 13.83
N LEU A 211 -7.66 -4.47 14.65
CA LEU A 211 -7.29 -3.31 15.48
C LEU A 211 -6.23 -3.68 16.54
N VAL A 212 -6.33 -4.85 17.15
CA VAL A 212 -5.32 -5.34 18.10
C VAL A 212 -3.98 -5.55 17.41
N LEU A 213 -3.96 -6.12 16.19
CA LEU A 213 -2.74 -6.28 15.40
C LEU A 213 -2.12 -4.92 15.02
N LEU A 214 -2.94 -3.95 14.64
CA LEU A 214 -2.48 -2.59 14.38
C LEU A 214 -1.88 -1.93 15.64
N LEU A 215 -2.57 -2.04 16.78
CA LEU A 215 -2.06 -1.50 18.05
C LEU A 215 -0.77 -2.19 18.47
N ALA A 216 -0.66 -3.51 18.33
CA ALA A 216 0.57 -4.25 18.60
C ALA A 216 1.72 -3.78 17.70
N PHE A 217 1.46 -3.56 16.39
CA PHE A 217 2.44 -3.03 15.46
C PHE A 217 2.94 -1.63 15.89
N VAL A 218 2.02 -0.72 16.21
CA VAL A 218 2.36 0.64 16.67
C VAL A 218 3.13 0.60 17.99
N PHE A 219 2.70 -0.22 18.95
CA PHE A 219 3.36 -0.37 20.23
C PHE A 219 4.80 -0.87 20.07
N LEU A 220 5.02 -1.92 19.29
CA LEU A 220 6.35 -2.49 19.06
C LEU A 220 7.24 -1.59 18.18
N ALA A 221 6.67 -0.65 17.45
CA ALA A 221 7.44 0.37 16.74
C ALA A 221 7.93 1.49 17.65
N ILE A 222 7.25 1.73 18.78
CA ILE A 222 7.64 2.72 19.79
C ILE A 222 8.60 2.10 20.82
N SER A 223 8.40 0.82 21.15
CA SER A 223 9.19 0.07 22.12
C SER A 223 9.72 -1.21 21.47
N PRO A 224 10.76 -1.10 20.62
CA PRO A 224 11.33 -2.23 19.89
C PRO A 224 12.11 -3.18 20.81
#